data_907f64f996e751d6d64e475aa7c4d540
#
_entry.id   907f64f996e751d6d64e475aa7c4d540
#
_cell.length_a   1.000
_cell.length_b   1.000
_cell.length_c   1.000
_cell.angle_alpha   90.00
_cell.angle_beta   90.00
_cell.angle_gamma   90.00
#
_symmetry.space_group_name_H-M   'P 1'
#
loop_
_entity.id
_entity.type
_entity.pdbx_description
1 polymer ?
#
loop_
_entity_poly.entity_id
_entity_poly.type
_entity_poly.pdbx_seq_one_letter_code
_entity_poly.pdbx_strand_id
1 'polypeptide(L)'
;HLSSAANIILSTDKRGLKYFNKDNFKFEIINTPKLNNIFFLPINFILILVLTFKSFFLLKNKKIEKIFSTGGYMSLPIILAAKLLRLKIYLVEPNQVLGRANKFFLNSCEKIFCYSKEIKNFPKKFNDKIITIFPLVKENIYGLKQPNESKDQFTLLVVGGSQGANIFDKNLKNLIVKISKKKSIKIIQQTHQNNVTNLKKFYTNNNVKNEIF
;
A
#
# COMPACT_ATOMS: atom_id res chain seq x y z
N HIS A 1 19.43 1.10 2.47
CA HIS A 1 20.41 2.19 2.66
C HIS A 1 20.11 3.13 3.84
N LEU A 2 18.87 3.25 4.33
CA LEU A 2 18.59 4.04 5.55
C LEU A 2 19.04 3.34 6.84
N SER A 3 19.09 2.00 6.85
CA SER A 3 19.46 1.21 8.05
C SER A 3 20.92 1.35 8.46
N SER A 4 21.80 1.75 7.56
CA SER A 4 23.23 2.03 7.87
C SER A 4 23.46 3.40 8.49
N ALA A 5 22.53 4.33 8.33
CA ALA A 5 22.65 5.72 8.78
C ALA A 5 21.70 6.08 9.96
N ALA A 6 20.72 5.24 10.27
CA ALA A 6 19.74 5.51 11.31
C ALA A 6 19.19 4.22 11.96
N ASN A 7 18.86 4.29 13.25
CA ASN A 7 18.17 3.21 13.93
C ASN A 7 16.67 3.27 13.59
N ILE A 8 16.19 2.33 12.76
CA ILE A 8 14.82 2.31 12.26
C ILE A 8 13.97 1.33 13.05
N ILE A 9 12.82 1.79 13.52
CA ILE A 9 11.77 0.96 14.13
C ILE A 9 10.53 1.05 13.27
N LEU A 10 10.02 -0.10 12.83
CA LEU A 10 8.78 -0.17 12.05
C LEU A 10 7.59 -0.36 12.99
N SER A 11 6.57 0.48 12.85
CA SER A 11 5.30 0.29 13.55
C SER A 11 4.21 -0.14 12.59
N THR A 12 3.51 -1.23 12.94
CA THR A 12 2.41 -1.77 12.13
C THR A 12 1.38 -2.46 13.02
N ASP A 13 0.25 -2.89 12.45
CA ASP A 13 -0.69 -3.77 13.11
C ASP A 13 -0.44 -5.26 12.74
N LYS A 14 -1.17 -6.18 13.38
CA LYS A 14 -1.07 -7.61 13.07
C LYS A 14 -1.32 -7.96 11.59
N ARG A 15 -2.12 -7.15 10.88
CA ARG A 15 -2.43 -7.36 9.45
C ARG A 15 -1.28 -6.96 8.55
N GLY A 16 -0.62 -5.84 8.88
CA GLY A 16 0.53 -5.37 8.13
C GLY A 16 1.77 -6.24 8.34
N LEU A 17 1.90 -6.87 9.51
CA LEU A 17 3.07 -7.67 9.86
C LEU A 17 3.36 -8.82 8.86
N LYS A 18 2.33 -9.39 8.24
CA LYS A 18 2.47 -10.48 7.24
C LYS A 18 3.22 -10.08 5.96
N TYR A 19 3.35 -8.79 5.69
CA TYR A 19 4.02 -8.28 4.49
C TYR A 19 5.51 -7.98 4.69
N PHE A 20 6.01 -8.16 5.93
CA PHE A 20 7.40 -7.86 6.27
C PHE A 20 8.16 -9.12 6.65
N ASN A 21 9.43 -9.18 6.24
CA ASN A 21 10.36 -10.15 6.80
C ASN A 21 10.80 -9.67 8.19
N LYS A 22 10.53 -10.47 9.23
CA LYS A 22 10.76 -10.10 10.63
C LYS A 22 12.24 -10.02 11.00
N ASP A 23 13.11 -10.65 10.22
CA ASP A 23 14.53 -10.77 10.55
C ASP A 23 15.31 -9.47 10.30
N ASN A 24 14.78 -8.58 9.47
CA ASN A 24 15.51 -7.40 9.00
C ASN A 24 15.22 -6.11 9.78
N PHE A 25 14.19 -6.08 10.62
CA PHE A 25 13.74 -4.83 11.28
C PHE A 25 13.21 -5.07 12.69
N LYS A 26 13.37 -4.07 13.55
CA LYS A 26 12.68 -4.03 14.84
C LYS A 26 11.24 -3.57 14.62
N PHE A 27 10.29 -4.34 15.14
CA PHE A 27 8.85 -4.07 14.99
C PHE A 27 8.19 -3.70 16.30
N GLU A 28 7.28 -2.73 16.24
CA GLU A 28 6.33 -2.41 17.29
C GLU A 28 4.90 -2.58 16.77
N ILE A 29 4.12 -3.40 17.47
CA ILE A 29 2.76 -3.73 17.04
C ILE A 29 1.76 -2.85 17.77
N ILE A 30 1.05 -1.99 17.03
CA ILE A 30 -0.01 -1.13 17.54
C ILE A 30 -1.31 -1.48 16.84
N ASN A 31 -2.15 -2.27 17.50
CA ASN A 31 -3.44 -2.71 16.94
C ASN A 31 -4.50 -1.62 17.14
N THR A 32 -4.64 -0.75 16.17
CA THR A 32 -5.64 0.31 16.18
C THR A 32 -7.01 -0.22 15.73
N PRO A 33 -8.11 0.07 16.44
CA PRO A 33 -9.45 -0.36 16.08
C PRO A 33 -9.90 0.26 14.76
N LYS A 34 -10.71 -0.46 13.97
CA LYS A 34 -11.33 0.08 12.75
C LYS A 34 -12.44 1.06 13.12
N LEU A 35 -12.46 2.23 12.48
CA LEU A 35 -13.48 3.26 12.70
C LEU A 35 -14.67 3.12 11.73
N ASN A 36 -15.10 1.90 11.44
CA ASN A 36 -16.12 1.65 10.41
C ASN A 36 -17.56 1.63 10.96
N ASN A 37 -17.74 1.46 12.27
CA ASN A 37 -19.07 1.35 12.87
C ASN A 37 -19.30 2.51 13.85
N ILE A 38 -20.35 3.27 13.57
CA ILE A 38 -20.71 4.48 14.34
C ILE A 38 -21.06 4.16 15.79
N PHE A 39 -21.68 3.01 16.07
CA PHE A 39 -22.06 2.61 17.43
C PHE A 39 -20.86 2.35 18.34
N PHE A 40 -19.71 1.96 17.77
CA PHE A 40 -18.48 1.71 18.53
C PHE A 40 -17.54 2.92 18.57
N LEU A 41 -17.94 4.06 18.01
CA LEU A 41 -17.08 5.26 17.98
C LEU A 41 -16.62 5.71 19.37
N PRO A 42 -17.48 5.78 20.43
CA PRO A 42 -17.03 6.19 21.75
C PRO A 42 -15.96 5.24 22.33
N ILE A 43 -16.19 3.94 22.22
CA ILE A 43 -15.26 2.90 22.68
C ILE A 43 -13.95 2.97 21.88
N ASN A 44 -14.04 3.09 20.57
CA ASN A 44 -12.88 3.20 19.70
C ASN A 44 -12.06 4.48 20.00
N PHE A 45 -12.72 5.58 20.35
CA PHE A 45 -12.06 6.80 20.75
C PHE A 45 -11.24 6.62 22.04
N ILE A 46 -11.82 5.98 23.07
CA ILE A 46 -11.12 5.65 24.30
C ILE A 46 -9.92 4.74 24.03
N LEU A 47 -10.10 3.72 23.17
CA LEU A 47 -9.01 2.83 22.78
C LEU A 47 -7.88 3.58 22.05
N ILE A 48 -8.22 4.52 21.16
CA ILE A 48 -7.23 5.37 20.51
C ILE A 48 -6.47 6.23 21.53
N LEU A 49 -7.14 6.79 22.53
CA LEU A 49 -6.46 7.55 23.59
C LEU A 49 -5.50 6.66 24.38
N VAL A 50 -5.91 5.48 24.79
CA VAL A 50 -5.04 4.52 25.49
C VAL A 50 -3.84 4.12 24.61
N LEU A 51 -4.06 3.85 23.34
CA LEU A 51 -2.98 3.53 22.39
C LEU A 51 -2.06 4.72 22.14
N THR A 52 -2.60 5.94 22.14
CA THR A 52 -1.79 7.17 22.04
C THR A 52 -0.88 7.31 23.26
N PHE A 53 -1.39 7.03 24.45
CA PHE A 53 -0.59 7.07 25.67
C PHE A 53 0.52 6.01 25.68
N LYS A 54 0.20 4.78 25.26
CA LYS A 54 1.20 3.71 25.06
C LYS A 54 2.25 4.12 24.03
N SER A 55 1.83 4.70 22.91
CA SER A 55 2.73 5.18 21.88
C SER A 55 3.62 6.32 22.36
N PHE A 56 3.10 7.19 23.22
CA PHE A 56 3.89 8.29 23.83
C PHE A 56 5.09 7.74 24.60
N PHE A 57 4.87 6.79 25.51
CA PHE A 57 5.97 6.17 26.26
C PHE A 57 6.91 5.38 25.37
N LEU A 58 6.37 4.67 24.37
CA LEU A 58 7.17 3.96 23.38
C LEU A 58 8.15 4.90 22.67
N LEU A 59 7.64 6.00 22.10
CA LEU A 59 8.45 6.98 21.37
C LEU A 59 9.50 7.63 22.27
N LYS A 60 9.12 8.00 23.50
CA LYS A 60 10.01 8.60 24.47
C LYS A 60 11.13 7.63 24.90
N ASN A 61 10.78 6.40 25.28
CA ASN A 61 11.75 5.40 25.75
C ASN A 61 12.73 4.94 24.63
N LYS A 62 12.25 4.88 23.40
CA LYS A 62 13.08 4.54 22.23
C LYS A 62 13.83 5.75 21.66
N LYS A 63 13.70 6.94 22.28
CA LYS A 63 14.35 8.20 21.86
C LYS A 63 14.12 8.49 20.36
N ILE A 64 12.85 8.35 19.92
CA ILE A 64 12.49 8.60 18.52
C ILE A 64 12.52 10.11 18.25
N GLU A 65 13.16 10.52 17.17
CA GLU A 65 13.28 11.93 16.78
C GLU A 65 12.34 12.29 15.63
N LYS A 66 12.07 11.35 14.73
CA LYS A 66 11.32 11.58 13.50
C LYS A 66 10.34 10.44 13.24
N ILE A 67 9.17 10.77 12.73
CA ILE A 67 8.14 9.80 12.32
C ILE A 67 7.89 9.93 10.82
N PHE A 68 7.92 8.81 10.11
CA PHE A 68 7.44 8.69 8.74
C PHE A 68 6.16 7.85 8.73
N SER A 69 5.08 8.37 8.22
CA SER A 69 3.79 7.67 8.19
C SER A 69 3.22 7.62 6.78
N THR A 70 2.82 6.42 6.35
CA THR A 70 2.08 6.20 5.11
C THR A 70 0.58 6.44 5.25
N GLY A 71 0.14 6.97 6.39
CA GLY A 71 -1.27 7.24 6.66
C GLY A 71 -2.05 6.00 7.08
N GLY A 72 -3.37 6.06 6.88
CA GLY A 72 -4.30 5.05 7.37
C GLY A 72 -4.68 5.26 8.84
N TYR A 73 -5.79 4.66 9.28
CA TYR A 73 -6.30 4.83 10.65
C TYR A 73 -5.35 4.22 11.71
N MET A 74 -4.54 3.25 11.33
CA MET A 74 -3.57 2.62 12.23
C MET A 74 -2.44 3.56 12.66
N SER A 75 -2.16 4.61 11.90
CA SER A 75 -1.15 5.60 12.26
C SER A 75 -1.63 6.64 13.28
N LEU A 76 -2.95 6.73 13.54
CA LEU A 76 -3.53 7.75 14.44
C LEU A 76 -2.86 7.80 15.82
N PRO A 77 -2.75 6.70 16.59
CA PRO A 77 -2.19 6.78 17.94
C PRO A 77 -0.74 7.25 17.95
N ILE A 78 0.07 6.74 17.02
CA ILE A 78 1.50 7.05 17.01
C ILE A 78 1.78 8.49 16.54
N ILE A 79 1.01 9.00 15.56
CA ILE A 79 1.16 10.39 15.11
C ILE A 79 0.64 11.36 16.16
N LEU A 80 -0.45 11.05 16.87
CA LEU A 80 -0.92 11.87 18.00
C LEU A 80 0.12 11.93 19.11
N ALA A 81 0.72 10.81 19.46
CA ALA A 81 1.81 10.75 20.44
C ALA A 81 3.04 11.55 19.98
N ALA A 82 3.42 11.44 18.73
CA ALA A 82 4.52 12.21 18.14
C ALA A 82 4.24 13.73 18.21
N LYS A 83 3.01 14.14 17.92
CA LYS A 83 2.59 15.54 18.04
C LYS A 83 2.71 16.05 19.50
N LEU A 84 2.28 15.27 20.49
CA LEU A 84 2.42 15.59 21.90
C LEU A 84 3.89 15.74 22.33
N LEU A 85 4.77 14.91 21.77
CA LEU A 85 6.22 14.95 21.99
C LEU A 85 6.93 16.00 21.12
N ARG A 86 6.21 16.73 20.26
CA ARG A 86 6.77 17.71 19.30
C ARG A 86 7.83 17.11 18.37
N LEU A 87 7.69 15.83 18.02
CA LEU A 87 8.59 15.17 17.08
C LEU A 87 8.34 15.65 15.66
N LYS A 88 9.36 15.57 14.80
CA LYS A 88 9.22 15.85 13.38
C LYS A 88 8.40 14.76 12.69
N ILE A 89 7.28 15.15 12.09
CA ILE A 89 6.35 14.24 11.43
C ILE A 89 6.44 14.45 9.93
N TYR A 90 6.69 13.37 9.20
CA TYR A 90 6.71 13.30 7.75
C TYR A 90 5.62 12.35 7.29
N LEU A 91 4.83 12.76 6.30
CA LEU A 91 3.78 11.94 5.72
C LEU A 91 4.23 11.40 4.37
N VAL A 92 3.69 10.27 3.96
CA VAL A 92 3.86 9.69 2.63
C VAL A 92 2.47 9.42 2.07
N GLU A 93 2.17 9.99 0.90
CA GLU A 93 0.91 9.76 0.18
C GLU A 93 1.21 9.15 -1.19
N PRO A 94 1.11 7.83 -1.32
CA PRO A 94 1.38 7.17 -2.59
C PRO A 94 0.24 7.28 -3.60
N ASN A 95 -0.94 7.74 -3.17
CA ASN A 95 -2.12 7.81 -4.03
C ASN A 95 -2.29 9.20 -4.64
N GLN A 96 -3.00 9.26 -5.77
CA GLN A 96 -3.40 10.53 -6.39
C GLN A 96 -4.57 11.22 -5.67
N VAL A 97 -5.12 10.62 -4.64
CA VAL A 97 -6.17 11.19 -3.79
C VAL A 97 -5.67 11.22 -2.36
N LEU A 98 -5.74 12.38 -1.74
CA LEU A 98 -5.27 12.54 -0.37
C LEU A 98 -6.09 11.68 0.61
N GLY A 99 -5.41 10.79 1.32
CA GLY A 99 -5.99 9.93 2.34
C GLY A 99 -6.51 10.72 3.55
N ARG A 100 -7.61 10.26 4.16
CA ARG A 100 -8.26 10.96 5.30
C ARG A 100 -7.32 11.17 6.49
N ALA A 101 -6.51 10.18 6.84
CA ALA A 101 -5.56 10.29 7.93
C ALA A 101 -4.46 11.32 7.61
N ASN A 102 -3.88 11.27 6.40
CA ASN A 102 -2.89 12.24 5.97
C ASN A 102 -3.47 13.65 5.94
N LYS A 103 -4.70 13.83 5.45
CA LYS A 103 -5.41 15.12 5.46
C LYS A 103 -5.54 15.69 6.88
N PHE A 104 -5.87 14.85 7.86
CA PHE A 104 -6.01 15.24 9.26
C PHE A 104 -4.68 15.75 9.85
N PHE A 105 -3.57 15.15 9.47
CA PHE A 105 -2.25 15.47 10.00
C PHE A 105 -1.44 16.48 9.19
N LEU A 106 -1.94 16.98 8.06
CA LEU A 106 -1.23 17.98 7.23
C LEU A 106 -0.77 19.21 8.02
N ASN A 107 -1.59 19.67 8.96
CA ASN A 107 -1.23 20.83 9.78
C ASN A 107 -0.02 20.55 10.69
N SER A 108 0.14 19.31 11.12
CA SER A 108 1.17 18.89 12.09
C SER A 108 2.42 18.31 11.44
N CYS A 109 2.42 18.05 10.11
CA CYS A 109 3.59 17.51 9.45
C CYS A 109 4.54 18.60 8.96
N GLU A 110 5.83 18.28 8.91
CA GLU A 110 6.86 19.11 8.28
C GLU A 110 6.71 19.09 6.76
N LYS A 111 6.72 17.89 6.17
CA LYS A 111 6.60 17.66 4.73
C LYS A 111 5.73 16.42 4.47
N ILE A 112 5.20 16.35 3.25
CA ILE A 112 4.50 15.19 2.73
C ILE A 112 5.13 14.76 1.40
N PHE A 113 5.55 13.50 1.34
CA PHE A 113 6.15 12.88 0.15
C PHE A 113 5.06 12.27 -0.71
N CYS A 114 5.02 12.64 -1.99
CA CYS A 114 3.98 12.27 -2.93
C CYS A 114 4.57 11.83 -4.26
N TYR A 115 3.87 10.98 -5.01
CA TYR A 115 4.30 10.58 -6.35
C TYR A 115 3.90 11.57 -7.44
N SER A 116 3.06 12.56 -7.11
CA SER A 116 2.66 13.65 -8.01
C SER A 116 2.53 14.95 -7.23
N LYS A 117 2.71 16.08 -7.93
CA LYS A 117 2.36 17.40 -7.39
C LYS A 117 0.85 17.64 -7.36
N GLU A 118 0.13 16.97 -8.26
CA GLU A 118 -1.32 17.08 -8.39
C GLU A 118 -2.01 15.96 -7.63
N ILE A 119 -2.45 16.26 -6.42
CA ILE A 119 -3.19 15.33 -5.57
C ILE A 119 -4.62 15.84 -5.42
N LYS A 120 -5.59 15.01 -5.75
CA LYS A 120 -7.00 15.34 -5.57
C LYS A 120 -7.32 15.55 -4.10
N ASN A 121 -8.15 16.57 -3.81
CA ASN A 121 -8.58 16.96 -2.46
C ASN A 121 -7.44 17.47 -1.56
N PHE A 122 -6.30 17.86 -2.14
CA PHE A 122 -5.21 18.45 -1.37
C PHE A 122 -5.50 19.94 -1.10
N PRO A 123 -5.46 20.39 0.18
CA PRO A 123 -5.73 21.78 0.52
C PRO A 123 -4.58 22.69 0.05
N LYS A 124 -4.87 23.67 -0.80
CA LYS A 124 -3.88 24.57 -1.43
C LYS A 124 -2.91 25.22 -0.43
N LYS A 125 -3.36 25.55 0.77
CA LYS A 125 -2.55 26.17 1.82
C LYS A 125 -1.36 25.33 2.31
N PHE A 126 -1.27 24.06 1.94
CA PHE A 126 -0.16 23.16 2.30
C PHE A 126 0.68 22.73 1.12
N ASN A 127 0.52 23.35 -0.06
CA ASN A 127 1.28 22.99 -1.25
C ASN A 127 2.80 23.11 -1.06
N ASP A 128 3.26 24.03 -0.23
CA ASP A 128 4.65 24.20 0.18
C ASP A 128 5.25 23.00 0.95
N LYS A 129 4.39 22.14 1.51
CA LYS A 129 4.80 20.93 2.21
C LYS A 129 5.02 19.74 1.26
N ILE A 130 4.58 19.79 0.02
CA ILE A 130 4.70 18.69 -0.93
C ILE A 130 6.15 18.54 -1.39
N ILE A 131 6.68 17.33 -1.26
CA ILE A 131 7.91 16.87 -1.90
C ILE A 131 7.54 15.75 -2.86
N THR A 132 7.78 15.96 -4.14
CA THR A 132 7.56 14.92 -5.14
C THR A 132 8.72 13.95 -5.16
N ILE A 133 8.43 12.66 -5.05
CA ILE A 133 9.41 11.58 -5.13
C ILE A 133 8.99 10.58 -6.21
N PHE A 134 9.96 9.81 -6.71
CA PHE A 134 9.66 8.67 -7.57
C PHE A 134 8.94 7.58 -6.78
N PRO A 135 8.05 6.78 -7.45
CA PRO A 135 7.41 5.64 -6.81
C PRO A 135 8.43 4.69 -6.19
N LEU A 136 8.21 4.34 -4.92
CA LEU A 136 9.06 3.40 -4.20
C LEU A 136 8.73 1.98 -4.70
N VAL A 137 9.67 1.35 -5.36
CA VAL A 137 9.57 -0.05 -5.82
C VAL A 137 10.66 -0.89 -5.18
N LYS A 138 10.45 -2.21 -5.13
CA LYS A 138 11.44 -3.12 -4.57
C LYS A 138 12.73 -3.09 -5.40
N GLU A 139 13.87 -3.15 -4.75
CA GLU A 139 15.20 -3.04 -5.38
C GLU A 139 15.43 -4.06 -6.50
N ASN A 140 14.93 -5.28 -6.34
CA ASN A 140 15.02 -6.34 -7.34
C ASN A 140 14.32 -6.01 -8.67
N ILE A 141 13.42 -5.01 -8.70
CA ILE A 141 12.72 -4.60 -9.93
C ILE A 141 13.65 -3.77 -10.84
N TYR A 142 14.56 -2.99 -10.25
CA TYR A 142 15.50 -2.16 -11.04
C TYR A 142 16.51 -2.96 -11.86
N GLY A 143 16.81 -4.21 -11.44
CA GLY A 143 17.73 -5.12 -12.14
C GLY A 143 17.08 -6.03 -13.18
N LEU A 144 15.77 -5.95 -13.37
CA LEU A 144 15.07 -6.78 -14.35
C LEU A 144 15.42 -6.33 -15.77
N LYS A 145 16.04 -7.24 -16.55
CA LYS A 145 16.22 -7.05 -17.98
C LYS A 145 14.84 -7.08 -18.65
N GLN A 146 14.62 -6.20 -19.62
CA GLN A 146 13.42 -6.31 -20.46
C GLN A 146 13.44 -7.67 -21.16
N PRO A 147 12.35 -8.45 -21.11
CA PRO A 147 12.27 -9.68 -21.87
C PRO A 147 12.38 -9.35 -23.37
N ASN A 148 13.15 -10.15 -24.11
CA ASN A 148 13.16 -10.04 -25.56
C ASN A 148 11.73 -10.22 -26.08
N GLU A 149 11.15 -9.20 -26.64
CA GLU A 149 9.82 -9.26 -27.24
C GLU A 149 9.86 -10.21 -28.44
N SER A 150 9.16 -11.33 -28.34
CA SER A 150 8.85 -12.11 -29.53
C SER A 150 7.84 -11.32 -30.35
N LYS A 151 8.24 -10.84 -31.53
CA LYS A 151 7.43 -9.99 -32.42
C LYS A 151 6.11 -10.62 -32.88
N ASP A 152 5.96 -11.94 -32.71
CA ASP A 152 4.86 -12.71 -33.30
C ASP A 152 3.71 -13.05 -32.36
N GLN A 153 3.82 -12.75 -31.05
CA GLN A 153 2.78 -13.08 -30.07
C GLN A 153 2.38 -11.87 -29.23
N PHE A 154 1.13 -11.48 -29.32
CA PHE A 154 0.57 -10.44 -28.46
C PHE A 154 0.39 -10.99 -27.04
N THR A 155 1.07 -10.39 -26.08
CA THR A 155 0.93 -10.74 -24.64
C THR A 155 0.06 -9.71 -23.94
N LEU A 156 -1.04 -10.16 -23.33
CA LEU A 156 -1.93 -9.33 -22.54
C LEU A 156 -1.71 -9.61 -21.05
N LEU A 157 -1.28 -8.59 -20.33
CA LEU A 157 -1.20 -8.63 -18.85
C LEU A 157 -2.49 -8.07 -18.24
N VAL A 158 -3.14 -8.87 -17.39
CA VAL A 158 -4.31 -8.46 -16.60
C VAL A 158 -3.97 -8.49 -15.13
N VAL A 159 -3.94 -7.33 -14.49
CA VAL A 159 -3.63 -7.18 -13.07
C VAL A 159 -4.75 -6.40 -12.40
N GLY A 160 -5.29 -6.96 -11.33
CA GLY A 160 -6.27 -6.30 -10.47
C GLY A 160 -5.65 -5.87 -9.14
N GLY A 161 -6.21 -4.86 -8.49
CA GLY A 161 -5.92 -4.63 -7.08
C GLY A 161 -6.44 -5.79 -6.22
N SER A 162 -6.12 -5.78 -4.92
CA SER A 162 -6.45 -6.85 -3.95
C SER A 162 -7.93 -7.28 -3.91
N GLN A 163 -8.83 -6.48 -4.44
CA GLN A 163 -10.28 -6.76 -4.50
C GLN A 163 -10.83 -6.84 -5.94
N GLY A 164 -10.02 -6.54 -6.97
CA GLY A 164 -10.48 -6.36 -8.36
C GLY A 164 -10.33 -7.57 -9.26
N ALA A 165 -9.57 -8.59 -8.87
CA ALA A 165 -9.28 -9.75 -9.72
C ALA A 165 -10.55 -10.49 -10.16
N ASN A 166 -11.52 -10.70 -9.28
CA ASN A 166 -12.76 -11.43 -9.58
C ASN A 166 -13.62 -10.81 -10.69
N ILE A 167 -13.63 -9.49 -10.82
CA ILE A 167 -14.39 -8.82 -11.89
C ILE A 167 -13.78 -9.10 -13.25
N PHE A 168 -12.45 -9.15 -13.33
CA PHE A 168 -11.73 -9.50 -14.56
C PHE A 168 -11.96 -10.96 -14.94
N ASP A 169 -11.91 -11.89 -13.99
CA ASP A 169 -12.17 -13.30 -14.22
C ASP A 169 -13.55 -13.56 -14.85
N LYS A 170 -14.57 -12.86 -14.36
CA LYS A 170 -15.93 -13.00 -14.87
C LYS A 170 -16.11 -12.38 -16.25
N ASN A 171 -15.60 -11.17 -16.45
CA ASN A 171 -15.93 -10.38 -17.64
C ASN A 171 -14.94 -10.55 -18.80
N LEU A 172 -13.65 -10.82 -18.53
CA LEU A 172 -12.65 -10.86 -19.59
C LEU A 172 -12.46 -12.25 -20.20
N LYS A 173 -12.66 -13.33 -19.44
CA LYS A 173 -12.32 -14.69 -19.91
C LYS A 173 -12.91 -15.06 -21.27
N ASN A 174 -14.20 -14.74 -21.49
CA ASN A 174 -14.88 -15.04 -22.76
C ASN A 174 -14.43 -14.12 -23.89
N LEU A 175 -14.11 -12.86 -23.59
CA LEU A 175 -13.58 -11.90 -24.56
C LEU A 175 -12.19 -12.32 -25.04
N ILE A 176 -11.33 -12.77 -24.12
CA ILE A 176 -9.98 -13.25 -24.43
C ILE A 176 -10.05 -14.47 -25.34
N VAL A 177 -10.95 -15.42 -25.10
CA VAL A 177 -11.18 -16.57 -26.00
C VAL A 177 -11.68 -16.12 -27.38
N LYS A 178 -12.54 -15.11 -27.47
CA LYS A 178 -12.96 -14.55 -28.77
C LYS A 178 -11.81 -13.90 -29.53
N ILE A 179 -10.92 -13.20 -28.83
CA ILE A 179 -9.74 -12.55 -29.42
C ILE A 179 -8.73 -13.63 -29.89
N SER A 180 -8.52 -14.68 -29.09
CA SER A 180 -7.54 -15.74 -29.42
C SER A 180 -7.88 -16.50 -30.70
N LYS A 181 -9.15 -16.55 -31.10
CA LYS A 181 -9.59 -17.10 -32.36
C LYS A 181 -9.19 -16.27 -33.60
N LYS A 182 -8.90 -14.96 -33.40
CA LYS A 182 -8.54 -14.01 -34.45
C LYS A 182 -7.06 -13.70 -34.51
N LYS A 183 -6.38 -13.74 -33.36
CA LYS A 183 -4.97 -13.35 -33.21
C LYS A 183 -4.28 -14.22 -32.16
N SER A 184 -3.03 -14.62 -32.42
CA SER A 184 -2.23 -15.33 -31.41
C SER A 184 -2.04 -14.44 -30.18
N ILE A 185 -2.57 -14.88 -29.03
CA ILE A 185 -2.50 -14.15 -27.77
C ILE A 185 -1.99 -15.06 -26.64
N LYS A 186 -1.09 -14.53 -25.82
CA LYS A 186 -0.75 -15.07 -24.48
C LYS A 186 -1.40 -14.19 -23.42
N ILE A 187 -2.10 -14.78 -22.46
CA ILE A 187 -2.63 -14.07 -21.30
C ILE A 187 -1.77 -14.34 -20.08
N ILE A 188 -1.38 -13.28 -19.38
CA ILE A 188 -0.78 -13.32 -18.05
C ILE A 188 -1.79 -12.62 -17.12
N GLN A 189 -2.41 -13.38 -16.19
CA GLN A 189 -3.50 -12.83 -15.40
C GLN A 189 -3.35 -13.14 -13.92
N GLN A 190 -3.44 -12.08 -13.13
CA GLN A 190 -3.60 -12.18 -11.69
C GLN A 190 -5.05 -12.52 -11.34
N THR A 191 -5.23 -13.50 -10.45
CA THR A 191 -6.56 -13.84 -9.91
C THR A 191 -6.48 -14.17 -8.42
N HIS A 192 -7.65 -14.37 -7.79
CA HIS A 192 -7.69 -14.84 -6.40
C HIS A 192 -7.22 -16.31 -6.33
N GLN A 193 -6.44 -16.65 -5.29
CA GLN A 193 -5.80 -17.96 -5.15
C GLN A 193 -6.77 -19.15 -5.35
N ASN A 194 -8.01 -19.02 -4.88
CA ASN A 194 -9.04 -20.07 -5.03
C ASN A 194 -9.53 -20.24 -6.48
N ASN A 195 -9.22 -19.30 -7.39
CA ASN A 195 -9.71 -19.33 -8.77
C ASN A 195 -8.61 -19.65 -9.79
N VAL A 196 -7.34 -19.69 -9.38
CA VAL A 196 -6.19 -19.96 -10.27
C VAL A 196 -6.40 -21.22 -11.10
N THR A 197 -6.71 -22.35 -10.45
CA THR A 197 -6.88 -23.63 -11.11
C THR A 197 -8.02 -23.63 -12.13
N ASN A 198 -9.16 -23.03 -11.76
CA ASN A 198 -10.33 -22.97 -12.62
C ASN A 198 -10.10 -22.11 -13.85
N LEU A 199 -9.48 -20.93 -13.65
CA LEU A 199 -9.21 -20.02 -14.75
C LEU A 199 -8.15 -20.57 -15.70
N LYS A 200 -7.10 -21.20 -15.17
CA LYS A 200 -6.08 -21.88 -15.95
C LYS A 200 -6.68 -22.99 -16.82
N LYS A 201 -7.51 -23.88 -16.23
CA LYS A 201 -8.22 -24.92 -16.97
C LYS A 201 -9.11 -24.33 -18.06
N PHE A 202 -9.85 -23.26 -17.77
CA PHE A 202 -10.71 -22.61 -18.75
C PHE A 202 -9.93 -22.13 -19.97
N TYR A 203 -8.80 -21.43 -19.79
CA TYR A 203 -7.99 -20.96 -20.90
C TYR A 203 -7.32 -22.09 -21.67
N THR A 204 -6.80 -23.10 -20.97
CA THR A 204 -6.18 -24.27 -21.59
C THR A 204 -7.18 -25.04 -22.48
N ASN A 205 -8.41 -25.28 -21.98
CA ASN A 205 -9.47 -25.95 -22.74
C ASN A 205 -9.93 -25.17 -23.98
N ASN A 206 -9.69 -23.86 -24.01
CA ASN A 206 -9.98 -22.99 -25.14
C ASN A 206 -8.74 -22.68 -26.00
N ASN A 207 -7.65 -23.44 -25.86
CA ASN A 207 -6.38 -23.29 -26.60
C ASN A 207 -5.74 -21.88 -26.45
N VAL A 208 -5.97 -21.20 -25.32
CA VAL A 208 -5.34 -19.91 -25.03
C VAL A 208 -4.06 -20.14 -24.22
N LYS A 209 -2.91 -19.69 -24.73
CA LYS A 209 -1.66 -19.69 -23.95
C LYS A 209 -1.83 -18.82 -22.72
N ASN A 210 -1.58 -19.38 -21.54
CA ASN A 210 -1.89 -18.67 -20.30
C ASN A 210 -0.86 -18.88 -19.20
N GLU A 211 -0.72 -17.87 -18.35
CA GLU A 211 0.04 -17.86 -17.11
C GLU A 211 -0.83 -17.18 -16.05
N ILE A 212 -1.35 -17.96 -15.10
CA ILE A 212 -2.31 -17.50 -14.10
C ILE A 212 -1.68 -17.64 -12.71
N PHE A 213 -1.72 -16.56 -11.93
CA PHE A 213 -1.11 -16.47 -10.59
C PHE A 213 -1.97 -15.69 -9.58
#